data_b058515d3d083feff5f7675422faaf16
#
_entry.id   b058515d3d083feff5f7675422faaf16
#
_cell.length_a   1.000
_cell.length_b   1.000
_cell.length_c   1.000
_cell.angle_alpha   90.00
_cell.angle_beta   90.00
_cell.angle_gamma   90.00
#
_symmetry.space_group_name_H-M   'P 1'
#
loop_
_entity.id
_entity.type
_entity.pdbx_description
1 polymer ?
#
loop_
_entity_poly.entity_id
_entity_poly.type
_entity_poly.pdbx_seq_one_letter_code
_entity_poly.pdbx_strand_id
1 'polypeptide(L)'
;VGPSLKMYQCGIPREMALSLFKPFVIHGLVDKEIATNIKAAERLIDKMDDKIWPIVEDVIKEHPVLLNRAPTLHRLGIQAFEPKLVEGRAIRLHPLVTPAFNADFDGDQMAVHVPLGEEAIQEARQLMLGSTNILGPKDGKPIVTPSQDMVLGNYYLTLEDVGAIGEGTVFADRNEVDHAYFAKTVNLHTRVAIKASSLHNATFTEAQNNSYLITTVGKIYFNDIFDGQFPFINEPGKENLSGTPDRYFVPMGTDIKAHIAAQKPVKPLGKKALGSIIDEVFKQSALTDTSLSLIHISE
;
A
#
# COMPACT_ATOMS: atom_id res chain seq x y z
N VAL A 1 -6.49 -9.65 -7.57
CA VAL A 1 -6.13 -9.05 -6.29
C VAL A 1 -6.74 -7.66 -6.23
N GLY A 2 -7.56 -7.39 -5.26
CA GLY A 2 -8.24 -6.11 -5.11
C GLY A 2 -7.80 -5.41 -3.81
N PRO A 3 -8.20 -4.16 -3.60
CA PRO A 3 -7.90 -3.37 -2.40
C PRO A 3 -8.52 -3.94 -1.12
N SER A 4 -9.13 -5.11 -1.19
CA SER A 4 -9.83 -5.77 -0.07
C SER A 4 -8.92 -6.55 0.88
N LEU A 5 -7.63 -6.71 0.56
CA LEU A 5 -6.65 -7.42 1.39
C LEU A 5 -5.57 -6.47 1.85
N LYS A 6 -5.27 -6.49 3.13
CA LYS A 6 -4.12 -5.83 3.70
C LYS A 6 -2.85 -6.67 3.49
N MET A 7 -1.67 -6.05 3.59
CA MET A 7 -0.39 -6.70 3.29
C MET A 7 -0.13 -7.94 4.15
N TYR A 8 -0.67 -8.00 5.37
CA TYR A 8 -0.58 -9.14 6.26
C TYR A 8 -1.70 -10.17 6.08
N GLN A 9 -2.63 -9.96 5.13
CA GLN A 9 -3.75 -10.84 4.86
C GLN A 9 -3.55 -11.63 3.57
N CYS A 10 -4.10 -12.84 3.52
CA CYS A 10 -4.26 -13.61 2.30
C CYS A 10 -5.71 -14.07 2.13
N GLY A 11 -6.17 -14.13 0.90
CA GLY A 11 -7.49 -14.70 0.59
C GLY A 11 -7.39 -16.19 0.32
N ILE A 12 -8.06 -17.00 1.12
CA ILE A 12 -8.12 -18.44 0.93
C ILE A 12 -9.51 -18.84 0.41
N PRO A 13 -9.60 -19.63 -0.69
CA PRO A 13 -10.85 -20.17 -1.17
C PRO A 13 -11.60 -20.94 -0.09
N ARG A 14 -12.92 -20.81 -0.05
CA ARG A 14 -13.78 -21.46 0.97
C ARG A 14 -13.56 -22.97 1.05
N GLU A 15 -13.49 -23.68 -0.08
CA GLU A 15 -13.25 -25.13 -0.12
C GLU A 15 -11.89 -25.51 0.47
N MET A 16 -10.86 -24.70 0.19
CA MET A 16 -9.51 -24.91 0.71
C MET A 16 -9.48 -24.67 2.23
N ALA A 17 -10.08 -23.59 2.72
CA ALA A 17 -10.16 -23.29 4.14
C ALA A 17 -10.86 -24.42 4.91
N LEU A 18 -11.97 -24.92 4.38
CA LEU A 18 -12.71 -26.02 4.98
C LEU A 18 -11.86 -27.31 5.07
N SER A 19 -11.07 -27.60 4.03
CA SER A 19 -10.16 -28.75 4.03
C SER A 19 -9.01 -28.59 5.03
N LEU A 20 -8.38 -27.40 5.07
CA LEU A 20 -7.24 -27.12 5.95
C LEU A 20 -7.62 -27.11 7.44
N PHE A 21 -8.79 -26.57 7.76
CA PHE A 21 -9.25 -26.36 9.13
C PHE A 21 -10.32 -27.36 9.55
N LYS A 22 -10.56 -28.45 8.79
CA LYS A 22 -11.61 -29.43 9.04
C LYS A 22 -11.68 -29.91 10.51
N PRO A 23 -10.59 -30.30 11.18
CA PRO A 23 -10.64 -30.74 12.58
C PRO A 23 -11.14 -29.64 13.54
N PHE A 24 -10.67 -28.43 13.36
CA PHE A 24 -11.06 -27.27 14.19
C PHE A 24 -12.52 -26.89 13.97
N VAL A 25 -12.98 -26.93 12.71
CA VAL A 25 -14.38 -26.67 12.37
C VAL A 25 -15.31 -27.70 12.95
N ILE A 26 -14.94 -28.99 12.92
CA ILE A 26 -15.70 -30.08 13.55
C ILE A 26 -15.84 -29.82 15.06
N HIS A 27 -14.73 -29.46 15.72
CA HIS A 27 -14.75 -29.15 17.15
C HIS A 27 -15.65 -27.93 17.44
N GLY A 28 -15.48 -26.84 16.71
CA GLY A 28 -16.30 -25.64 16.87
C GLY A 28 -17.80 -25.87 16.62
N LEU A 29 -18.17 -26.76 15.67
CA LEU A 29 -19.56 -27.12 15.42
C LEU A 29 -20.20 -27.92 16.59
N VAL A 30 -19.42 -28.78 17.23
CA VAL A 30 -19.88 -29.55 18.39
C VAL A 30 -19.94 -28.66 19.64
N ASP A 31 -18.94 -27.83 19.88
CA ASP A 31 -18.88 -26.94 21.05
C ASP A 31 -19.99 -25.87 21.05
N LYS A 32 -20.36 -25.40 19.88
CA LYS A 32 -21.47 -24.44 19.72
C LYS A 32 -22.84 -25.13 19.59
N GLU A 33 -22.91 -26.44 19.84
CA GLU A 33 -24.14 -27.24 19.78
C GLU A 33 -24.89 -27.21 18.43
N ILE A 34 -24.19 -26.82 17.34
CA ILE A 34 -24.75 -26.84 15.98
C ILE A 34 -24.82 -28.28 15.46
N ALA A 35 -23.88 -29.11 15.89
CA ALA A 35 -23.84 -30.52 15.60
C ALA A 35 -23.84 -31.34 16.91
N THR A 36 -24.62 -32.39 16.96
CA THR A 36 -24.77 -33.23 18.17
C THR A 36 -23.57 -34.16 18.41
N ASN A 37 -22.81 -34.44 17.38
CA ASN A 37 -21.60 -35.28 17.43
C ASN A 37 -20.73 -35.07 16.19
N ILE A 38 -19.52 -35.66 16.21
CA ILE A 38 -18.52 -35.54 15.13
C ILE A 38 -19.10 -35.99 13.79
N LYS A 39 -19.83 -37.10 13.72
CA LYS A 39 -20.43 -37.58 12.46
C LYS A 39 -21.50 -36.65 11.90
N ALA A 40 -22.24 -35.95 12.76
CA ALA A 40 -23.21 -34.96 12.33
C ALA A 40 -22.47 -33.70 11.80
N ALA A 41 -21.40 -33.28 12.46
CA ALA A 41 -20.56 -32.19 12.00
C ALA A 41 -19.92 -32.47 10.62
N GLU A 42 -19.36 -33.67 10.42
CA GLU A 42 -18.80 -34.09 9.12
C GLU A 42 -19.86 -34.06 8.02
N ARG A 43 -21.07 -34.49 8.27
CA ARG A 43 -22.16 -34.44 7.28
C ARG A 43 -22.57 -33.02 6.92
N LEU A 44 -22.53 -32.08 7.87
CA LEU A 44 -22.77 -30.65 7.58
C LEU A 44 -21.65 -30.09 6.69
N ILE A 45 -20.41 -30.44 6.99
CA ILE A 45 -19.24 -30.04 6.21
C ILE A 45 -19.31 -30.59 4.78
N ASP A 46 -19.58 -31.86 4.63
CA ASP A 46 -19.67 -32.53 3.32
C ASP A 46 -20.81 -31.97 2.45
N LYS A 47 -21.88 -31.48 3.07
CA LYS A 47 -23.03 -30.83 2.41
C LYS A 47 -22.78 -29.32 2.13
N MET A 48 -21.69 -28.76 2.66
CA MET A 48 -21.41 -27.31 2.62
C MET A 48 -22.60 -26.46 3.13
N ASP A 49 -23.23 -26.89 4.24
CA ASP A 49 -24.36 -26.19 4.84
C ASP A 49 -23.96 -24.77 5.25
N ASP A 50 -24.83 -23.77 5.02
CA ASP A 50 -24.55 -22.37 5.33
C ASP A 50 -24.19 -22.12 6.80
N LYS A 51 -24.60 -23.00 7.71
CA LYS A 51 -24.30 -22.89 9.13
C LYS A 51 -22.84 -23.10 9.50
N ILE A 52 -22.02 -23.66 8.59
CA ILE A 52 -20.60 -23.90 8.86
C ILE A 52 -19.76 -22.62 8.70
N TRP A 53 -20.15 -21.68 7.85
CA TRP A 53 -19.31 -20.55 7.48
C TRP A 53 -18.97 -19.60 8.64
N PRO A 54 -19.90 -19.27 9.55
CA PRO A 54 -19.56 -18.48 10.73
C PRO A 54 -18.50 -19.15 11.61
N ILE A 55 -18.53 -20.49 11.70
CA ILE A 55 -17.56 -21.26 12.48
C ILE A 55 -16.20 -21.26 11.78
N VAL A 56 -16.18 -21.44 10.45
CA VAL A 56 -14.95 -21.37 9.67
C VAL A 56 -14.31 -19.99 9.82
N GLU A 57 -15.08 -18.91 9.74
CA GLU A 57 -14.60 -17.55 9.94
C GLU A 57 -14.01 -17.32 11.33
N ASP A 58 -14.60 -17.85 12.37
CA ASP A 58 -14.08 -17.75 13.73
C ASP A 58 -12.77 -18.53 13.88
N VAL A 59 -12.73 -19.76 13.37
CA VAL A 59 -11.51 -20.61 13.41
C VAL A 59 -10.35 -19.98 12.68
N ILE A 60 -10.55 -19.42 11.48
CA ILE A 60 -9.45 -18.84 10.70
C ILE A 60 -8.89 -17.55 11.30
N LYS A 61 -9.68 -16.79 12.07
CA LYS A 61 -9.18 -15.61 12.79
C LYS A 61 -8.12 -15.95 13.83
N GLU A 62 -8.21 -17.12 14.42
CA GLU A 62 -7.29 -17.59 15.46
C GLU A 62 -6.01 -18.21 14.89
N HIS A 63 -6.05 -18.68 13.64
CA HIS A 63 -4.98 -19.45 13.03
C HIS A 63 -4.37 -18.74 11.82
N PRO A 64 -3.17 -18.16 11.95
CA PRO A 64 -2.43 -17.69 10.77
C PRO A 64 -2.02 -18.87 9.88
N VAL A 65 -1.81 -18.62 8.61
CA VAL A 65 -1.32 -19.62 7.66
C VAL A 65 0.05 -19.21 7.14
N LEU A 66 0.89 -20.20 6.83
CA LEU A 66 2.17 -19.99 6.18
C LEU A 66 2.00 -20.30 4.70
N LEU A 67 2.32 -19.34 3.83
CA LEU A 67 2.39 -19.51 2.40
C LEU A 67 3.84 -19.73 1.97
N ASN A 68 4.06 -20.72 1.10
CA ASN A 68 5.36 -21.03 0.53
C ASN A 68 5.26 -21.15 -0.99
N ARG A 69 6.17 -20.51 -1.72
CA ARG A 69 6.37 -20.75 -3.15
C ARG A 69 7.73 -21.38 -3.39
N ALA A 70 7.75 -22.53 -4.05
CA ALA A 70 8.98 -23.16 -4.50
C ALA A 70 9.52 -22.49 -5.80
N PRO A 71 10.87 -22.38 -5.98
CA PRO A 71 11.92 -22.73 -5.04
C PRO A 71 12.06 -21.69 -3.91
N THR A 72 12.26 -22.15 -2.66
CA THR A 72 12.48 -21.28 -1.50
C THR A 72 13.97 -20.90 -1.46
N LEU A 73 14.31 -19.76 -2.06
CA LEU A 73 15.69 -19.30 -2.20
C LEU A 73 16.19 -18.53 -0.96
N HIS A 74 15.30 -17.96 -0.18
CA HIS A 74 15.60 -17.21 1.04
C HIS A 74 14.42 -17.25 2.01
N ARG A 75 14.62 -16.77 3.24
CA ARG A 75 13.64 -16.85 4.32
C ARG A 75 12.27 -16.23 4.00
N LEU A 76 12.21 -15.20 3.14
CA LEU A 76 10.95 -14.56 2.74
C LEU A 76 10.15 -15.36 1.70
N GLY A 77 10.67 -16.51 1.24
CA GLY A 77 9.92 -17.49 0.43
C GLY A 77 8.88 -18.27 1.25
N ILE A 78 8.88 -18.09 2.59
CA ILE A 78 7.86 -18.57 3.51
C ILE A 78 7.45 -17.40 4.39
N GLN A 79 6.18 -16.99 4.35
CA GLN A 79 5.66 -15.91 5.17
C GLN A 79 4.30 -16.28 5.76
N ALA A 80 4.00 -15.71 6.92
CA ALA A 80 2.72 -15.87 7.60
C ALA A 80 1.72 -14.81 7.11
N PHE A 81 0.46 -15.19 7.05
CA PHE A 81 -0.65 -14.31 6.71
C PHE A 81 -1.87 -14.66 7.58
N GLU A 82 -2.68 -13.65 7.87
CA GLU A 82 -4.01 -13.86 8.42
C GLU A 82 -4.97 -14.22 7.29
N PRO A 83 -5.58 -15.41 7.31
CA PRO A 83 -6.46 -15.85 6.25
C PRO A 83 -7.79 -15.13 6.28
N LYS A 84 -8.32 -14.82 5.09
CA LYS A 84 -9.65 -14.27 4.86
C LYS A 84 -10.36 -15.15 3.82
N LEU A 85 -11.62 -15.49 4.05
CA LEU A 85 -12.39 -16.26 3.07
C LEU A 85 -12.66 -15.43 1.81
N VAL A 86 -12.42 -16.06 0.67
CA VAL A 86 -12.69 -15.46 -0.64
C VAL A 86 -13.43 -16.41 -1.55
N GLU A 87 -14.21 -15.83 -2.45
CA GLU A 87 -14.86 -16.58 -3.51
C GLU A 87 -13.86 -16.94 -4.61
N GLY A 88 -14.13 -18.07 -5.30
CA GLY A 88 -13.29 -18.57 -6.38
C GLY A 88 -12.40 -19.73 -5.92
N ARG A 89 -11.42 -20.10 -6.76
CA ARG A 89 -10.55 -21.26 -6.56
C ARG A 89 -9.07 -20.89 -6.39
N ALA A 90 -8.75 -19.61 -6.48
CA ALA A 90 -7.38 -19.12 -6.40
C ALA A 90 -7.13 -18.42 -5.05
N ILE A 91 -5.95 -18.65 -4.49
CA ILE A 91 -5.45 -17.88 -3.35
C ILE A 91 -5.26 -16.44 -3.81
N ARG A 92 -5.73 -15.48 -3.01
CA ARG A 92 -5.48 -14.06 -3.25
C ARG A 92 -4.34 -13.59 -2.37
N LEU A 93 -3.39 -12.89 -2.98
CA LEU A 93 -2.20 -12.38 -2.32
C LEU A 93 -2.04 -10.89 -2.62
N HIS A 94 -1.60 -10.12 -1.64
CA HIS A 94 -1.32 -8.70 -1.86
C HIS A 94 -0.15 -8.53 -2.84
N PRO A 95 -0.24 -7.67 -3.88
CA PRO A 95 0.80 -7.53 -4.89
C PRO A 95 2.18 -7.16 -4.34
N LEU A 96 2.25 -6.42 -3.26
CA LEU A 96 3.52 -5.97 -2.66
C LEU A 96 4.36 -7.10 -2.05
N VAL A 97 3.77 -8.25 -1.71
CA VAL A 97 4.53 -9.39 -1.18
C VAL A 97 5.00 -10.35 -2.28
N THR A 98 4.53 -10.18 -3.52
CA THR A 98 4.92 -11.05 -4.63
C THR A 98 6.42 -11.03 -4.96
N PRO A 99 7.16 -9.90 -4.86
CA PRO A 99 8.61 -9.91 -5.09
C PRO A 99 9.37 -10.80 -4.11
N ALA A 100 8.92 -10.90 -2.86
CA ALA A 100 9.55 -11.74 -1.84
C ALA A 100 9.42 -13.24 -2.18
N PHE A 101 8.30 -13.65 -2.77
CA PHE A 101 8.08 -15.02 -3.25
C PHE A 101 8.61 -15.25 -4.66
N ASN A 102 9.05 -14.22 -5.37
CA ASN A 102 9.27 -14.26 -6.82
C ASN A 102 8.07 -14.86 -7.54
N ALA A 103 6.85 -14.44 -7.14
CA ALA A 103 5.58 -14.95 -7.66
C ALA A 103 4.92 -13.97 -8.62
N ASP A 104 4.17 -14.50 -9.56
CA ASP A 104 3.26 -13.76 -10.42
C ASP A 104 1.89 -14.45 -10.48
N PHE A 105 0.93 -13.83 -11.17
CA PHE A 105 -0.46 -14.32 -11.20
C PHE A 105 -0.81 -15.04 -12.51
N ASP A 106 0.17 -15.68 -13.14
CA ASP A 106 0.03 -16.39 -14.41
C ASP A 106 -0.29 -17.90 -14.25
N GLY A 107 -0.45 -18.38 -13.02
CA GLY A 107 -0.73 -19.78 -12.70
C GLY A 107 0.23 -20.39 -11.68
N ASP A 108 1.03 -19.56 -11.01
CA ASP A 108 1.91 -20.00 -9.93
C ASP A 108 1.12 -20.71 -8.82
N GLN A 109 1.77 -21.71 -8.23
CA GLN A 109 1.23 -22.48 -7.11
C GLN A 109 1.99 -22.17 -5.83
N MET A 110 1.26 -22.19 -4.71
CA MET A 110 1.83 -22.05 -3.37
C MET A 110 1.35 -23.16 -2.45
N ALA A 111 2.22 -23.65 -1.58
CA ALA A 111 1.86 -24.53 -0.49
C ALA A 111 1.32 -23.68 0.68
N VAL A 112 0.30 -24.21 1.34
CA VAL A 112 -0.31 -23.61 2.52
C VAL A 112 -0.09 -24.52 3.71
N HIS A 113 0.48 -23.98 4.79
CA HIS A 113 0.72 -24.72 6.03
C HIS A 113 0.01 -24.03 7.19
N VAL A 114 -0.54 -24.82 8.11
CA VAL A 114 -1.24 -24.31 9.29
C VAL A 114 -0.40 -24.64 10.53
N PRO A 115 0.11 -23.64 11.26
CA PRO A 115 0.72 -23.86 12.58
C PRO A 115 -0.33 -24.36 13.55
N LEU A 116 -0.02 -25.43 14.29
CA LEU A 116 -0.96 -26.09 15.22
C LEU A 116 -0.68 -25.75 16.69
N GLY A 117 0.59 -25.60 17.07
CA GLY A 117 0.98 -25.26 18.44
C GLY A 117 0.85 -23.78 18.73
N GLU A 118 0.46 -23.42 19.95
CA GLU A 118 0.35 -22.02 20.38
C GLU A 118 1.64 -21.22 20.18
N GLU A 119 2.77 -21.81 20.53
CA GLU A 119 4.09 -21.21 20.32
C GLU A 119 4.37 -20.94 18.84
N ALA A 120 4.04 -21.90 17.97
CA ALA A 120 4.21 -21.77 16.51
C ALA A 120 3.29 -20.69 15.93
N ILE A 121 2.07 -20.55 16.44
CA ILE A 121 1.11 -19.51 16.06
C ILE A 121 1.66 -18.13 16.43
N GLN A 122 2.18 -17.99 17.65
CA GLN A 122 2.76 -16.73 18.11
C GLN A 122 4.03 -16.37 17.33
N GLU A 123 4.90 -17.33 17.07
CA GLU A 123 6.09 -17.14 16.24
C GLU A 123 5.71 -16.70 14.81
N ALA A 124 4.70 -17.35 14.21
CA ALA A 124 4.19 -16.97 12.89
C ALA A 124 3.70 -15.52 12.86
N ARG A 125 2.96 -15.07 13.89
CA ARG A 125 2.45 -13.70 14.00
C ARG A 125 3.55 -12.66 14.28
N GLN A 126 4.52 -12.97 15.14
CA GLN A 126 5.52 -12.01 15.57
C GLN A 126 6.70 -11.88 14.60
N LEU A 127 7.18 -13.02 14.04
CA LEU A 127 8.41 -13.06 13.27
C LEU A 127 8.20 -13.26 11.77
N MET A 128 7.11 -13.93 11.36
CA MET A 128 6.93 -14.37 9.96
C MET A 128 5.83 -13.62 9.21
N LEU A 129 5.11 -12.72 9.84
CA LEU A 129 4.00 -12.00 9.20
C LEU A 129 4.53 -11.17 8.02
N GLY A 130 3.80 -11.14 6.89
CA GLY A 130 4.22 -10.43 5.68
C GLY A 130 4.46 -8.94 5.89
N SER A 131 3.73 -8.31 6.82
CA SER A 131 3.89 -6.89 7.16
C SER A 131 5.16 -6.58 7.98
N THR A 132 5.72 -7.55 8.70
CA THR A 132 6.94 -7.37 9.51
C THR A 132 8.21 -7.63 8.73
N ASN A 133 8.11 -8.34 7.60
CA ASN A 133 9.24 -8.76 6.78
C ASN A 133 9.39 -7.93 5.51
N ILE A 134 9.49 -6.62 5.67
CA ILE A 134 9.58 -5.66 4.56
C ILE A 134 10.98 -5.48 3.99
N LEU A 135 12.02 -5.97 4.70
CA LEU A 135 13.41 -5.80 4.30
C LEU A 135 13.98 -7.04 3.60
N GLY A 136 14.67 -6.81 2.51
CA GLY A 136 15.39 -7.85 1.79
C GLY A 136 16.58 -8.39 2.61
N PRO A 137 16.79 -9.72 2.65
CA PRO A 137 17.87 -10.34 3.42
C PRO A 137 19.27 -10.07 2.84
N LYS A 138 19.37 -9.61 1.59
CA LYS A 138 20.63 -9.36 0.89
C LYS A 138 21.31 -8.08 1.30
N ASP A 139 20.58 -7.00 1.39
CA ASP A 139 21.10 -5.64 1.51
C ASP A 139 20.37 -4.78 2.55
N GLY A 140 19.38 -5.36 3.23
CA GLY A 140 18.58 -4.67 4.24
C GLY A 140 17.71 -3.52 3.69
N LYS A 141 17.50 -3.49 2.36
CA LYS A 141 16.62 -2.49 1.72
C LYS A 141 15.19 -2.98 1.66
N PRO A 142 14.21 -2.09 1.60
CA PRO A 142 12.82 -2.47 1.38
C PRO A 142 12.66 -3.32 0.12
N ILE A 143 12.12 -4.54 0.28
CA ILE A 143 11.77 -5.42 -0.84
C ILE A 143 10.35 -5.14 -1.32
N VAL A 144 9.54 -4.56 -0.45
CA VAL A 144 8.16 -4.15 -0.71
C VAL A 144 8.20 -2.80 -1.43
N THR A 145 8.19 -2.84 -2.76
CA THR A 145 8.23 -1.64 -3.61
C THR A 145 7.13 -1.72 -4.66
N PRO A 146 6.50 -0.59 -5.03
CA PRO A 146 5.52 -0.56 -6.09
C PRO A 146 6.06 -1.16 -7.40
N SER A 147 5.23 -1.96 -8.06
CA SER A 147 5.58 -2.60 -9.33
C SER A 147 4.42 -2.54 -10.32
N GLN A 148 4.71 -2.77 -11.60
CA GLN A 148 3.71 -2.87 -12.67
C GLN A 148 2.70 -1.70 -12.65
N ASP A 149 1.41 -1.99 -12.46
CA ASP A 149 0.32 -1.01 -12.54
C ASP A 149 0.41 0.06 -11.45
N MET A 150 0.98 -0.24 -10.28
CA MET A 150 1.19 0.75 -9.22
C MET A 150 2.21 1.82 -9.65
N VAL A 151 3.29 1.42 -10.34
CA VAL A 151 4.27 2.36 -10.90
C VAL A 151 3.64 3.19 -12.01
N LEU A 152 2.82 2.56 -12.86
CA LEU A 152 2.09 3.23 -13.93
C LEU A 152 1.10 4.25 -13.37
N GLY A 153 0.35 3.90 -12.33
CA GLY A 153 -0.58 4.79 -11.64
C GLY A 153 0.13 6.01 -11.05
N ASN A 154 1.23 5.81 -10.34
CA ASN A 154 2.03 6.91 -9.79
C ASN A 154 2.67 7.78 -10.88
N TYR A 155 3.16 7.16 -11.95
CA TYR A 155 3.67 7.88 -13.11
C TYR A 155 2.58 8.79 -13.71
N TYR A 156 1.39 8.25 -13.95
CA TYR A 156 0.25 9.00 -14.46
C TYR A 156 -0.18 10.12 -13.51
N LEU A 157 -0.29 9.84 -12.21
CA LEU A 157 -0.68 10.82 -11.19
C LEU A 157 0.28 12.03 -11.15
N THR A 158 1.60 11.80 -11.35
CA THR A 158 2.63 12.83 -11.23
C THR A 158 3.08 13.44 -12.55
N LEU A 159 2.39 13.12 -13.66
CA LEU A 159 2.64 13.70 -14.97
C LEU A 159 2.29 15.20 -14.98
N GLU A 160 3.02 16.00 -15.78
CA GLU A 160 2.70 17.39 -16.07
C GLU A 160 2.25 17.54 -17.51
N ASP A 161 1.14 18.24 -17.71
CA ASP A 161 0.60 18.57 -19.03
C ASP A 161 0.66 20.08 -19.28
N VAL A 162 1.40 20.46 -20.29
CA VAL A 162 1.61 21.88 -20.66
C VAL A 162 0.39 22.37 -21.42
N GLY A 163 -0.19 23.47 -20.98
CA GLY A 163 -1.40 24.04 -21.59
C GLY A 163 -2.68 23.34 -21.15
N ALA A 164 -2.65 22.55 -20.08
CA ALA A 164 -3.83 21.93 -19.52
C ALA A 164 -4.87 22.96 -19.04
N ILE A 165 -6.14 22.54 -19.01
CA ILE A 165 -7.24 23.39 -18.51
C ILE A 165 -6.93 23.89 -17.10
N GLY A 166 -7.04 25.23 -16.91
CA GLY A 166 -6.79 25.87 -15.61
C GLY A 166 -5.31 26.02 -15.24
N GLU A 167 -4.38 25.88 -16.21
CA GLU A 167 -2.96 26.09 -15.95
C GLU A 167 -2.68 27.49 -15.37
N GLY A 168 -1.88 27.54 -14.31
CA GLY A 168 -1.54 28.78 -13.63
C GLY A 168 -2.61 29.27 -12.65
N THR A 169 -3.61 28.47 -12.34
CA THR A 169 -4.55 28.78 -11.26
C THR A 169 -3.82 28.77 -9.91
N VAL A 170 -4.17 29.73 -9.06
CA VAL A 170 -3.61 29.89 -7.72
C VAL A 170 -4.63 29.46 -6.70
N PHE A 171 -4.23 28.64 -5.76
CA PHE A 171 -5.08 28.12 -4.68
C PHE A 171 -4.56 28.57 -3.32
N ALA A 172 -5.48 28.93 -2.43
CA ALA A 172 -5.15 29.29 -1.06
C ALA A 172 -4.87 28.03 -0.21
N ASP A 173 -5.60 26.97 -0.43
CA ASP A 173 -5.49 25.71 0.32
C ASP A 173 -5.88 24.49 -0.50
N ARG A 174 -5.78 23.32 0.15
CA ARG A 174 -6.11 22.01 -0.42
C ARG A 174 -7.59 21.89 -0.78
N ASN A 175 -8.50 22.46 -0.01
CA ASN A 175 -9.94 22.36 -0.26
C ASN A 175 -10.33 23.06 -1.57
N GLU A 176 -9.70 24.22 -1.87
CA GLU A 176 -9.90 24.89 -3.15
C GLU A 176 -9.43 24.04 -4.34
N VAL A 177 -8.30 23.30 -4.18
CA VAL A 177 -7.82 22.36 -5.21
C VAL A 177 -8.86 21.27 -5.46
N ASP A 178 -9.42 20.68 -4.40
CA ASP A 178 -10.44 19.63 -4.50
C ASP A 178 -11.71 20.15 -5.18
N HIS A 179 -12.19 21.31 -4.79
CA HIS A 179 -13.34 21.93 -5.43
C HIS A 179 -13.11 22.19 -6.93
N ALA A 180 -11.95 22.72 -7.30
CA ALA A 180 -11.59 22.96 -8.68
C ALA A 180 -11.48 21.66 -9.49
N TYR A 181 -10.91 20.61 -8.91
CA TYR A 181 -10.78 19.28 -9.53
C TYR A 181 -12.17 18.63 -9.76
N PHE A 182 -13.03 18.61 -8.74
CA PHE A 182 -14.39 18.07 -8.88
C PHE A 182 -15.26 18.90 -9.84
N ALA A 183 -15.06 20.22 -9.88
CA ALA A 183 -15.72 21.09 -10.87
C ALA A 183 -15.12 20.97 -12.29
N LYS A 184 -14.07 20.14 -12.47
CA LYS A 184 -13.36 19.93 -13.75
C LYS A 184 -12.78 21.22 -14.36
N THR A 185 -12.48 22.22 -13.55
CA THR A 185 -11.78 23.44 -13.96
C THR A 185 -10.28 23.26 -14.05
N VAL A 186 -9.75 22.24 -13.37
CA VAL A 186 -8.39 21.72 -13.48
C VAL A 186 -8.43 20.19 -13.59
N ASN A 187 -7.36 19.59 -14.10
CA ASN A 187 -7.16 18.15 -14.12
C ASN A 187 -5.95 17.74 -13.25
N LEU A 188 -5.69 16.44 -13.11
CA LEU A 188 -4.57 15.93 -12.31
C LEU A 188 -3.20 16.47 -12.74
N HIS A 189 -3.02 16.70 -14.04
CA HIS A 189 -1.75 17.07 -14.66
C HIS A 189 -1.57 18.58 -14.81
N THR A 190 -2.60 19.35 -14.42
CA THR A 190 -2.58 20.82 -14.52
C THR A 190 -1.53 21.39 -13.58
N ARG A 191 -0.61 22.20 -14.10
CA ARG A 191 0.36 22.95 -13.31
C ARG A 191 -0.33 24.13 -12.64
N VAL A 192 -0.26 24.16 -11.32
CA VAL A 192 -0.95 25.12 -10.44
C VAL A 192 0.00 25.68 -9.41
N ALA A 193 -0.41 26.75 -8.76
CA ALA A 193 0.28 27.30 -7.61
C ALA A 193 -0.58 27.14 -6.36
N ILE A 194 -0.01 26.68 -5.26
CA ILE A 194 -0.69 26.59 -3.96
C ILE A 194 0.13 27.36 -2.93
N LYS A 195 -0.55 28.00 -1.98
CA LYS A 195 0.13 28.69 -0.88
C LYS A 195 0.89 27.67 -0.03
N ALA A 196 2.22 27.78 0.04
CA ALA A 196 3.07 26.76 0.67
C ALA A 196 2.71 26.53 2.16
N SER A 197 2.39 27.58 2.88
CA SER A 197 1.99 27.47 4.30
C SER A 197 0.71 26.65 4.53
N SER A 198 -0.17 26.50 3.53
CA SER A 198 -1.38 25.71 3.65
C SER A 198 -1.15 24.20 3.60
N LEU A 199 0.03 23.75 3.14
CA LEU A 199 0.42 22.36 3.11
C LEU A 199 0.96 21.85 4.45
N HIS A 200 1.17 22.74 5.42
CA HIS A 200 1.66 22.41 6.78
C HIS A 200 2.91 21.51 6.78
N ASN A 201 3.79 21.66 5.79
CA ASN A 201 4.99 20.83 5.68
C ASN A 201 6.10 21.36 6.58
N ALA A 202 6.54 20.54 7.53
CA ALA A 202 7.55 20.91 8.54
C ALA A 202 8.95 21.12 7.94
N THR A 203 9.20 20.62 6.73
CA THR A 203 10.50 20.78 6.06
C THR A 203 10.65 22.11 5.33
N PHE A 204 9.57 22.90 5.18
CA PHE A 204 9.63 24.18 4.51
C PHE A 204 10.28 25.24 5.39
N THR A 205 11.18 26.02 4.78
CA THR A 205 11.76 27.20 5.43
C THR A 205 10.73 28.31 5.58
N GLU A 206 11.00 29.31 6.42
CA GLU A 206 10.12 30.46 6.60
C GLU A 206 9.89 31.22 5.29
N ALA A 207 10.94 31.37 4.45
CA ALA A 207 10.83 32.00 3.14
C ALA A 207 9.94 31.20 2.18
N GLN A 208 10.06 29.88 2.19
CA GLN A 208 9.23 28.99 1.38
C GLN A 208 7.76 29.06 1.83
N ASN A 209 7.47 29.06 3.14
CA ASN A 209 6.11 29.17 3.68
C ASN A 209 5.41 30.48 3.30
N ASN A 210 6.18 31.56 3.09
CA ASN A 210 5.67 32.87 2.65
C ASN A 210 5.57 33.01 1.12
N SER A 211 5.58 31.90 0.37
CA SER A 211 5.55 31.88 -1.08
C SER A 211 4.46 30.93 -1.62
N TYR A 212 4.29 30.92 -2.94
CA TYR A 212 3.51 29.91 -3.64
C TYR A 212 4.41 28.77 -4.09
N LEU A 213 3.96 27.53 -3.91
CA LEU A 213 4.59 26.33 -4.47
C LEU A 213 3.96 26.03 -5.84
N ILE A 214 4.79 25.94 -6.88
CA ILE A 214 4.39 25.49 -8.22
C ILE A 214 4.46 23.96 -8.25
N THR A 215 3.33 23.33 -8.57
CA THR A 215 3.21 21.88 -8.62
C THR A 215 2.04 21.48 -9.54
N THR A 216 1.63 20.21 -9.51
CA THR A 216 0.39 19.77 -10.16
C THR A 216 -0.62 19.27 -9.13
N VAL A 217 -1.90 19.23 -9.51
CA VAL A 217 -2.97 18.68 -8.67
C VAL A 217 -2.64 17.24 -8.25
N GLY A 218 -2.17 16.40 -9.19
CA GLY A 218 -1.82 15.02 -8.89
C GLY A 218 -0.63 14.87 -7.95
N LYS A 219 0.38 15.77 -8.00
CA LYS A 219 1.49 15.76 -7.04
C LYS A 219 1.04 16.22 -5.65
N ILE A 220 0.07 17.11 -5.54
CA ILE A 220 -0.54 17.45 -4.25
C ILE A 220 -1.17 16.19 -3.65
N TYR A 221 -1.97 15.43 -4.42
CA TYR A 221 -2.55 14.17 -3.99
C TYR A 221 -1.50 13.11 -3.63
N PHE A 222 -0.42 13.03 -4.40
CA PHE A 222 0.68 12.10 -4.09
C PHE A 222 1.33 12.44 -2.76
N ASN A 223 1.53 13.72 -2.45
CA ASN A 223 2.20 14.15 -1.21
C ASN A 223 1.29 14.10 0.02
N ASP A 224 -0.04 13.96 -0.14
CA ASP A 224 -0.96 13.76 0.99
C ASP A 224 -0.70 12.44 1.76
N ILE A 225 0.02 11.50 1.14
CA ILE A 225 0.43 10.23 1.76
C ILE A 225 1.42 10.48 2.91
N PHE A 226 2.20 11.56 2.83
CA PHE A 226 3.18 11.92 3.83
C PHE A 226 2.55 12.86 4.88
N ASP A 227 2.89 12.64 6.14
CA ASP A 227 2.33 13.35 7.29
C ASP A 227 2.90 14.78 7.50
N GLY A 228 3.47 15.38 6.47
CA GLY A 228 4.10 16.70 6.52
C GLY A 228 5.51 16.72 7.13
N GLN A 229 6.02 15.61 7.63
CA GLN A 229 7.39 15.46 8.13
C GLN A 229 8.39 15.13 7.01
N PHE A 230 7.89 14.75 5.85
CA PHE A 230 8.68 14.41 4.68
C PHE A 230 8.71 15.58 3.69
N PRO A 231 9.83 15.82 2.98
CA PRO A 231 9.88 16.86 1.95
C PRO A 231 8.80 16.68 0.89
N PHE A 232 8.20 17.78 0.43
CA PHE A 232 7.22 17.73 -0.66
C PHE A 232 7.91 17.29 -1.95
N ILE A 233 7.51 16.14 -2.47
CA ILE A 233 8.11 15.55 -3.68
C ILE A 233 7.49 16.17 -4.93
N ASN A 234 8.25 17.01 -5.61
CA ASN A 234 7.82 17.69 -6.83
C ASN A 234 8.53 17.15 -8.09
N GLU A 235 9.70 16.53 -7.92
CA GLU A 235 10.49 15.95 -9.01
C GLU A 235 11.22 14.66 -8.62
N PRO A 236 11.58 13.80 -9.60
CA PRO A 236 12.43 12.64 -9.35
C PRO A 236 13.89 13.06 -9.17
N GLY A 237 14.39 13.00 -7.94
CA GLY A 237 15.81 13.30 -7.69
C GLY A 237 16.17 13.21 -6.22
N LYS A 238 17.46 12.95 -5.95
CA LYS A 238 17.98 12.90 -4.58
C LYS A 238 17.93 14.27 -3.89
N GLU A 239 18.03 15.34 -4.66
CA GLU A 239 17.92 16.71 -4.17
C GLU A 239 16.58 16.93 -3.48
N ASN A 240 15.48 16.52 -4.12
CA ASN A 240 14.14 16.68 -3.57
C ASN A 240 13.88 15.81 -2.33
N LEU A 241 14.63 14.72 -2.14
CA LEU A 241 14.53 13.88 -0.91
C LEU A 241 15.15 14.56 0.31
N SER A 242 16.10 15.48 0.08
CA SER A 242 16.72 16.27 1.15
C SER A 242 15.93 17.53 1.50
N GLY A 243 15.08 17.99 0.60
CA GLY A 243 14.25 19.19 0.73
C GLY A 243 13.61 19.55 -0.61
N THR A 244 12.47 20.21 -0.57
CA THR A 244 11.82 20.71 -1.80
C THR A 244 12.66 21.83 -2.39
N PRO A 245 13.10 21.73 -3.67
CA PRO A 245 13.99 22.75 -4.26
C PRO A 245 13.35 24.13 -4.35
N ASP A 246 14.12 25.18 -4.03
CA ASP A 246 13.66 26.58 -4.01
C ASP A 246 13.10 27.08 -5.34
N ARG A 247 13.53 26.49 -6.47
CA ARG A 247 13.05 26.85 -7.81
C ARG A 247 11.55 26.66 -8.03
N TYR A 248 10.89 25.90 -7.17
CA TYR A 248 9.43 25.69 -7.21
C TYR A 248 8.67 26.69 -6.35
N PHE A 249 9.36 27.50 -5.55
CA PHE A 249 8.74 28.52 -4.71
C PHE A 249 8.83 29.88 -5.39
N VAL A 250 7.69 30.53 -5.48
CA VAL A 250 7.56 31.82 -6.17
C VAL A 250 6.97 32.84 -5.19
N PRO A 251 7.59 34.03 -5.05
CA PRO A 251 7.08 35.07 -4.16
C PRO A 251 5.65 35.47 -4.49
N MET A 252 4.87 35.77 -3.45
CA MET A 252 3.51 36.27 -3.60
C MET A 252 3.52 37.57 -4.44
N GLY A 253 2.54 37.67 -5.35
CA GLY A 253 2.44 38.83 -6.27
C GLY A 253 3.12 38.65 -7.62
N THR A 254 3.81 37.52 -7.85
CA THR A 254 4.38 37.19 -9.16
C THR A 254 3.29 36.70 -10.12
N ASP A 255 3.44 36.99 -11.41
CA ASP A 255 2.59 36.42 -12.47
C ASP A 255 2.90 34.91 -12.62
N ILE A 256 2.05 34.10 -12.01
CA ILE A 256 2.19 32.62 -11.97
C ILE A 256 2.09 32.03 -13.38
N LYS A 257 1.21 32.56 -14.24
CA LYS A 257 1.04 32.03 -15.61
C LYS A 257 2.29 32.24 -16.44
N ALA A 258 2.86 33.44 -16.39
CA ALA A 258 4.09 33.74 -17.09
C ALA A 258 5.27 32.91 -16.54
N HIS A 259 5.34 32.73 -15.23
CA HIS A 259 6.37 31.92 -14.58
C HIS A 259 6.30 30.45 -15.02
N ILE A 260 5.10 29.83 -14.96
CA ILE A 260 4.88 28.44 -15.39
C ILE A 260 5.20 28.27 -16.88
N ALA A 261 4.80 29.20 -17.73
CA ALA A 261 5.07 29.14 -19.17
C ALA A 261 6.58 29.16 -19.49
N ALA A 262 7.40 29.81 -18.66
CA ALA A 262 8.84 29.83 -18.79
C ALA A 262 9.54 28.56 -18.30
N GLN A 263 8.87 27.74 -17.49
CA GLN A 263 9.43 26.49 -16.94
C GLN A 263 9.15 25.30 -17.84
N LYS A 264 10.16 24.42 -17.97
CA LYS A 264 10.00 23.13 -18.62
C LYS A 264 9.23 22.16 -17.70
N PRO A 265 8.38 21.28 -18.26
CA PRO A 265 7.70 20.28 -17.48
C PRO A 265 8.71 19.34 -16.79
N VAL A 266 8.39 18.96 -15.57
CA VAL A 266 9.19 18.05 -14.75
C VAL A 266 8.86 16.61 -15.11
N LYS A 267 9.88 15.75 -15.07
CA LYS A 267 9.66 14.32 -15.29
C LYS A 267 8.79 13.72 -14.19
N PRO A 268 7.85 12.82 -14.55
CA PRO A 268 7.02 12.13 -13.56
C PRO A 268 7.83 11.14 -12.72
N LEU A 269 7.24 10.70 -11.60
CA LEU A 269 7.86 9.77 -10.67
C LEU A 269 7.77 8.34 -11.21
N GLY A 270 8.90 7.83 -11.73
CA GLY A 270 9.02 6.45 -12.19
C GLY A 270 9.53 5.51 -11.08
N LYS A 271 9.68 4.22 -11.42
CA LYS A 271 10.08 3.14 -10.50
C LYS A 271 11.32 3.46 -9.64
N LYS A 272 12.36 4.06 -10.25
CA LYS A 272 13.59 4.41 -9.50
C LYS A 272 13.35 5.51 -8.46
N ALA A 273 12.55 6.52 -8.83
CA ALA A 273 12.21 7.61 -7.91
C ALA A 273 11.39 7.10 -6.72
N LEU A 274 10.37 6.28 -6.99
CA LEU A 274 9.55 5.65 -5.95
C LEU A 274 10.39 4.76 -5.03
N GLY A 275 11.31 3.95 -5.57
CA GLY A 275 12.23 3.16 -4.75
C GLY A 275 13.12 4.02 -3.83
N SER A 276 13.62 5.15 -4.33
CA SER A 276 14.42 6.07 -3.52
C SER A 276 13.60 6.78 -2.45
N ILE A 277 12.34 7.13 -2.74
CA ILE A 277 11.42 7.73 -1.78
C ILE A 277 11.14 6.73 -0.65
N ILE A 278 10.82 5.48 -0.97
CA ILE A 278 10.55 4.42 0.01
C ILE A 278 11.78 4.16 0.89
N ASP A 279 12.98 4.09 0.30
CA ASP A 279 14.23 3.96 1.06
C ASP A 279 14.42 5.10 2.07
N GLU A 280 14.11 6.34 1.68
CA GLU A 280 14.27 7.50 2.54
C GLU A 280 13.20 7.57 3.64
N VAL A 281 11.94 7.30 3.28
CA VAL A 281 10.83 7.18 4.26
C VAL A 281 11.14 6.09 5.29
N PHE A 282 11.65 4.94 4.85
CA PHE A 282 12.04 3.87 5.76
C PHE A 282 13.14 4.29 6.73
N LYS A 283 14.18 4.99 6.26
CA LYS A 283 15.26 5.49 7.13
C LYS A 283 14.74 6.47 8.18
N GLN A 284 13.84 7.38 7.79
CA GLN A 284 13.23 8.33 8.71
C GLN A 284 12.28 7.62 9.71
N SER A 285 11.48 6.64 9.23
CA SER A 285 10.57 5.87 10.07
C SER A 285 11.29 4.94 11.03
N ALA A 286 12.43 4.35 10.64
CA ALA A 286 13.26 3.53 11.53
C ALA A 286 13.82 4.34 12.71
N LEU A 287 13.91 5.66 12.56
CA LEU A 287 14.28 6.58 13.65
C LEU A 287 13.08 6.96 14.54
N THR A 288 11.84 6.77 14.08
CA THR A 288 10.61 7.24 14.73
C THR A 288 9.57 6.16 15.08
N ASP A 289 9.91 4.87 14.97
CA ASP A 289 9.05 3.72 15.35
C ASP A 289 7.70 3.60 14.59
N THR A 290 7.64 4.07 13.35
CA THR A 290 6.41 4.02 12.54
C THR A 290 6.55 3.11 11.31
N SER A 291 6.39 1.80 11.51
CA SER A 291 6.23 0.79 10.44
C SER A 291 4.92 0.95 9.63
N LEU A 292 4.04 1.87 10.03
CA LEU A 292 2.71 2.09 9.45
C LEU A 292 2.71 2.96 8.18
N SER A 293 3.67 3.88 8.02
CA SER A 293 3.69 4.83 6.90
C SER A 293 4.00 4.18 5.54
N LEU A 294 4.77 3.08 5.52
CA LEU A 294 5.06 2.35 4.28
C LEU A 294 3.85 1.60 3.72
N ILE A 295 2.90 1.23 4.57
CA ILE A 295 1.67 0.55 4.17
C ILE A 295 0.74 1.53 3.44
N HIS A 296 0.71 2.79 3.87
CA HIS A 296 -0.14 3.82 3.24
C HIS A 296 0.33 4.28 1.86
N ILE A 297 1.63 4.17 1.55
CA ILE A 297 2.15 4.49 0.20
C ILE A 297 1.64 3.47 -0.84
N SER A 298 1.14 2.32 -0.41
CA SER A 298 0.76 1.20 -1.27
C SER A 298 -0.76 0.99 -1.41
N GLU A 299 -1.58 1.62 -0.58
CA GLU A 299 -3.04 1.66 -0.66
C GLU A 299 -3.53 2.87 -1.47
#